data_487d751d5de877bde25d0b8bcc10055b
#
_entry.id   487d751d5de877bde25d0b8bcc10055b
#
_cell.length_a   1.000
_cell.length_b   1.000
_cell.length_c   1.000
_cell.angle_alpha   90.00
_cell.angle_beta   90.00
_cell.angle_gamma   90.00
#
_symmetry.space_group_name_H-M   'P 1'
#
loop_
_entity.id
_entity.type
_entity.pdbx_description
1 polymer ?
#
loop_
_entity_poly.entity_id
_entity_poly.type
_entity_poly.pdbx_seq_one_letter_code
_entity_poly.pdbx_strand_id
1 'polypeptide(L)'
;GIKKSALKKSALEELEKETISELYNPYPKPTHSYTNEGEELKHFVQLKDVFKHLEEPETTKDLSQRFYSKAKFMGKHCQGQTEIKLSSISPTIRSEHHGNIEFRRLSKENGGQIESELKIGLKERRLTVRECALIQTFPPDYDFVIENKNGRKGSFLVSPSQAYKIIGNAVPPLLAYNLAKRIEEVWDLYFKK
;
A
#
# COMPACT_ATOMS: atom_id res chain seq x y z
N GLY A 1 -23.55 15.05 6.75
CA GLY A 1 -22.80 15.31 7.99
C GLY A 1 -23.61 14.89 9.22
N ILE A 2 -22.92 14.54 10.29
CA ILE A 2 -23.55 14.17 11.58
C ILE A 2 -24.20 15.42 12.18
N LYS A 3 -25.48 15.32 12.60
CA LYS A 3 -26.17 16.44 13.27
C LYS A 3 -25.55 16.65 14.65
N LYS A 4 -25.26 17.92 15.04
CA LYS A 4 -24.75 18.26 16.37
C LYS A 4 -25.63 17.69 17.53
N SER A 5 -26.94 17.56 17.29
CA SER A 5 -27.89 16.98 18.24
C SER A 5 -27.64 15.51 18.59
N ALA A 6 -26.88 14.76 17.77
CA ALA A 6 -26.51 13.37 18.01
C ALA A 6 -25.30 13.23 18.95
N LEU A 7 -24.54 14.30 19.15
CA LEU A 7 -23.35 14.30 19.99
C LEU A 7 -23.71 14.55 21.47
N LYS A 8 -22.93 13.94 22.35
CA LYS A 8 -22.98 14.25 23.79
C LYS A 8 -22.43 15.64 24.07
N LYS A 9 -22.91 16.30 25.10
CA LYS A 9 -22.43 17.64 25.51
C LYS A 9 -20.95 17.63 25.82
N SER A 10 -20.46 16.62 26.55
CA SER A 10 -19.04 16.43 26.85
C SER A 10 -18.17 16.31 25.60
N ALA A 11 -18.65 15.64 24.54
CA ALA A 11 -17.94 15.53 23.28
C ALA A 11 -17.88 16.88 22.54
N LEU A 12 -18.94 17.67 22.58
CA LEU A 12 -18.94 19.02 21.98
C LEU A 12 -17.94 19.94 22.71
N GLU A 13 -17.92 19.92 24.05
CA GLU A 13 -16.96 20.66 24.86
C GLU A 13 -15.49 20.24 24.55
N GLU A 14 -15.28 18.93 24.31
CA GLU A 14 -13.96 18.42 23.98
C GLU A 14 -13.51 18.87 22.57
N LEU A 15 -14.42 18.89 21.60
CA LEU A 15 -14.14 19.33 20.22
C LEU A 15 -13.89 20.85 20.10
N GLU A 16 -14.30 21.63 21.08
CA GLU A 16 -14.06 23.08 21.15
C GLU A 16 -12.69 23.43 21.76
N LYS A 17 -11.97 22.46 22.32
CA LYS A 17 -10.62 22.67 22.85
C LYS A 17 -9.61 22.82 21.71
N GLU A 18 -8.56 23.58 21.96
CA GLU A 18 -7.42 23.75 21.04
C GLU A 18 -6.72 22.40 20.76
N THR A 19 -6.69 21.52 21.75
CA THR A 19 -6.16 20.15 21.63
C THR A 19 -7.15 19.16 22.25
N ILE A 20 -7.60 18.20 21.43
CA ILE A 20 -8.47 17.12 21.90
C ILE A 20 -7.69 16.21 22.85
N SER A 21 -8.26 15.87 23.99
CA SER A 21 -7.62 14.95 24.94
C SER A 21 -7.44 13.56 24.34
N GLU A 22 -6.44 12.82 24.84
CA GLU A 22 -6.11 11.48 24.33
C GLU A 22 -7.31 10.51 24.39
N LEU A 23 -8.15 10.64 25.43
CA LEU A 23 -9.35 9.83 25.58
C LEU A 23 -10.32 10.00 24.42
N TYR A 24 -10.53 11.24 23.97
CA TYR A 24 -11.45 11.59 22.87
C TYR A 24 -10.80 11.56 21.49
N ASN A 25 -9.48 11.44 21.41
CA ASN A 25 -8.79 11.43 20.11
C ASN A 25 -9.25 10.24 19.24
N PRO A 26 -9.89 10.48 18.06
CA PRO A 26 -10.39 9.43 17.19
C PRO A 26 -9.31 8.75 16.36
N TYR A 27 -8.08 9.23 16.42
CA TYR A 27 -6.96 8.63 15.71
C TYR A 27 -6.31 7.50 16.51
N PRO A 28 -5.95 6.38 15.87
CA PRO A 28 -5.23 5.31 16.53
C PRO A 28 -3.84 5.78 16.98
N LYS A 29 -3.35 5.23 18.08
CA LYS A 29 -1.99 5.48 18.54
C LYS A 29 -0.98 4.92 17.53
N PRO A 30 0.14 5.60 17.30
CA PRO A 30 1.25 5.05 16.53
C PRO A 30 1.74 3.72 17.14
N THR A 31 2.05 2.74 16.30
CA THR A 31 2.56 1.43 16.72
C THR A 31 3.96 1.16 16.19
N HIS A 32 4.40 1.93 15.20
CA HIS A 32 5.70 1.79 14.54
C HIS A 32 6.37 3.16 14.38
N SER A 33 7.70 3.17 14.39
CA SER A 33 8.53 4.36 14.19
C SER A 33 9.71 4.08 13.29
N TYR A 34 10.27 5.13 12.69
CA TYR A 34 11.56 5.08 11.99
C TYR A 34 12.76 5.08 12.95
N THR A 35 12.59 5.73 14.09
CA THR A 35 13.65 5.86 15.12
C THR A 35 13.20 5.06 16.32
N ASN A 36 14.13 4.33 16.95
CA ASN A 36 13.89 3.64 18.21
C ASN A 36 14.08 4.56 19.43
N GLU A 37 14.09 5.87 19.22
CA GLU A 37 14.34 6.84 20.29
C GLU A 37 13.08 7.08 21.12
N GLY A 38 13.09 6.59 22.33
CA GLY A 38 12.25 7.07 23.44
C GLY A 38 10.87 6.43 23.62
N GLU A 39 10.40 5.54 22.72
CA GLU A 39 9.11 4.87 22.87
C GLU A 39 9.21 3.38 22.54
N GLU A 40 8.36 2.57 23.17
CA GLU A 40 8.22 1.12 22.90
C GLU A 40 7.54 0.84 21.53
N LEU A 41 7.85 1.66 20.52
CA LEU A 41 7.29 1.48 19.17
C LEU A 41 8.10 0.43 18.40
N LYS A 42 7.41 -0.36 17.61
CA LYS A 42 8.04 -1.32 16.71
C LYS A 42 8.75 -0.59 15.58
N HIS A 43 9.82 -1.20 15.08
CA HIS A 43 10.44 -0.73 13.84
C HIS A 43 9.44 -0.83 12.67
N PHE A 44 9.51 0.08 11.72
CA PHE A 44 8.65 0.05 10.52
C PHE A 44 8.85 -1.26 9.73
N VAL A 45 7.79 -1.71 9.05
CA VAL A 45 7.83 -2.91 8.21
C VAL A 45 8.60 -2.60 6.92
N GLN A 46 9.66 -3.36 6.65
CA GLN A 46 10.49 -3.19 5.46
C GLN A 46 9.92 -3.94 4.26
N LEU A 47 10.14 -3.43 3.06
CA LEU A 47 9.67 -4.07 1.82
C LEU A 47 10.21 -5.49 1.64
N LYS A 48 11.44 -5.79 2.09
CA LYS A 48 11.97 -7.16 2.05
C LYS A 48 11.11 -8.15 2.84
N ASP A 49 10.49 -7.70 3.94
CA ASP A 49 9.64 -8.55 4.78
C ASP A 49 8.26 -8.74 4.14
N VAL A 50 7.75 -7.69 3.48
CA VAL A 50 6.50 -7.74 2.72
C VAL A 50 6.58 -8.71 1.53
N PHE A 51 7.73 -8.76 0.87
CA PHE A 51 7.93 -9.54 -0.37
C PHE A 51 8.57 -10.91 -0.15
N LYS A 52 8.92 -11.27 1.06
CA LYS A 52 9.76 -12.43 1.35
C LYS A 52 9.20 -13.79 0.86
N HIS A 53 7.89 -13.88 0.67
CA HIS A 53 7.20 -15.10 0.20
C HIS A 53 6.74 -15.01 -1.26
N LEU A 54 7.07 -13.93 -1.96
CA LEU A 54 6.68 -13.78 -3.35
C LEU A 54 7.68 -14.49 -4.28
N GLU A 55 7.12 -15.21 -5.23
CA GLU A 55 7.87 -15.75 -6.36
C GLU A 55 8.07 -14.66 -7.43
N GLU A 56 9.06 -14.87 -8.32
CA GLU A 56 9.17 -14.03 -9.50
C GLU A 56 7.98 -14.24 -10.46
N PRO A 57 7.61 -13.22 -11.25
CA PRO A 57 6.42 -13.28 -12.12
C PRO A 57 6.41 -14.45 -13.10
N GLU A 58 7.59 -14.93 -13.50
CA GLU A 58 7.75 -16.01 -14.47
C GLU A 58 7.45 -17.41 -13.90
N THR A 59 7.53 -17.58 -12.57
CA THR A 59 7.40 -18.89 -11.89
C THR A 59 6.08 -19.06 -11.17
N THR A 60 5.39 -17.96 -10.88
CA THR A 60 4.17 -17.97 -10.07
C THR A 60 2.91 -18.33 -10.85
N LYS A 61 1.92 -18.88 -10.14
CA LYS A 61 0.54 -19.09 -10.64
C LYS A 61 -0.39 -17.92 -10.33
N ASP A 62 -0.01 -17.06 -9.37
CA ASP A 62 -0.79 -15.87 -9.04
C ASP A 62 -0.77 -14.86 -10.18
N LEU A 63 -1.92 -14.62 -10.79
CA LEU A 63 -2.06 -13.67 -11.91
C LEU A 63 -1.68 -12.25 -11.50
N SER A 64 -2.00 -11.84 -10.28
CA SER A 64 -1.64 -10.52 -9.77
C SER A 64 -0.13 -10.36 -9.59
N GLN A 65 0.61 -11.45 -9.32
CA GLN A 65 2.07 -11.45 -9.27
C GLN A 65 2.69 -11.62 -10.66
N ARG A 66 2.07 -12.37 -11.56
CA ARG A 66 2.54 -12.61 -12.92
C ARG A 66 2.54 -11.35 -13.78
N PHE A 67 1.57 -10.47 -13.58
CA PHE A 67 1.38 -9.29 -14.41
C PHE A 67 1.97 -8.03 -13.77
N TYR A 68 2.75 -7.30 -14.56
CA TYR A 68 3.31 -5.99 -14.22
C TYR A 68 3.42 -5.09 -15.45
N SER A 69 3.54 -3.80 -15.23
CA SER A 69 3.74 -2.82 -16.30
C SER A 69 5.06 -3.08 -17.05
N LYS A 70 5.00 -3.10 -18.38
CA LYS A 70 6.16 -3.23 -19.26
C LYS A 70 6.72 -1.89 -19.71
N ALA A 71 6.25 -0.77 -19.11
CA ALA A 71 6.77 0.54 -19.43
C ALA A 71 8.25 0.64 -19.06
N LYS A 72 9.06 1.04 -20.05
CA LYS A 72 10.53 1.12 -19.93
C LYS A 72 10.98 2.24 -19.01
N PHE A 73 12.21 2.17 -18.55
CA PHE A 73 12.87 3.25 -17.84
C PHE A 73 13.08 4.43 -18.79
N MET A 74 12.70 5.63 -18.34
CA MET A 74 12.75 6.88 -19.11
C MET A 74 13.70 7.93 -18.52
N GLY A 75 14.51 7.53 -17.54
CA GLY A 75 15.37 8.46 -16.81
C GLY A 75 14.74 9.03 -15.55
N LYS A 76 15.57 9.50 -14.62
CA LYS A 76 15.16 9.90 -13.26
C LYS A 76 14.32 11.20 -13.18
N HIS A 77 14.13 11.89 -14.28
CA HIS A 77 13.36 13.14 -14.36
C HIS A 77 11.83 12.95 -14.39
N CYS A 78 11.36 11.72 -14.54
CA CYS A 78 9.93 11.39 -14.57
C CYS A 78 9.50 10.67 -13.29
N GLN A 79 8.22 10.79 -12.94
CA GLN A 79 7.63 10.00 -11.86
C GLN A 79 7.62 8.50 -12.19
N GLY A 80 7.69 7.65 -11.15
CA GLY A 80 7.69 6.20 -11.32
C GLY A 80 8.97 5.65 -11.96
N GLN A 81 10.07 6.40 -11.91
CA GLN A 81 11.35 6.01 -12.51
C GLN A 81 12.42 5.71 -11.44
N THR A 82 11.98 5.37 -10.23
CA THR A 82 12.88 5.01 -9.14
C THR A 82 12.82 3.53 -8.82
N GLU A 83 13.95 2.96 -8.44
CA GLU A 83 14.02 1.64 -7.83
C GLU A 83 13.62 1.73 -6.36
N ILE A 84 12.80 0.79 -5.89
CA ILE A 84 12.45 0.70 -4.48
C ILE A 84 13.66 0.29 -3.63
N LYS A 85 13.65 0.66 -2.34
CA LYS A 85 14.65 0.21 -1.38
C LYS A 85 14.06 -0.88 -0.48
N LEU A 86 14.57 -2.10 -0.62
CA LEU A 86 14.05 -3.26 0.14
C LEU A 86 14.15 -3.12 1.66
N SER A 87 15.14 -2.37 2.14
CA SER A 87 15.35 -2.08 3.58
C SER A 87 14.57 -0.85 4.08
N SER A 88 13.66 -0.33 3.29
CA SER A 88 12.85 0.86 3.62
C SER A 88 11.37 0.61 3.46
N ILE A 89 10.56 1.65 3.72
CA ILE A 89 9.15 1.66 3.32
C ILE A 89 9.03 1.91 1.81
N SER A 90 7.85 1.63 1.26
CA SER A 90 7.53 1.90 -0.13
C SER A 90 7.32 3.39 -0.42
N PRO A 91 7.68 3.84 -1.62
CA PRO A 91 7.07 5.03 -2.20
C PRO A 91 5.53 4.90 -2.27
N THR A 92 4.86 6.04 -2.36
CA THR A 92 3.39 6.07 -2.50
C THR A 92 2.93 5.31 -3.75
N ILE A 93 2.02 4.34 -3.56
CA ILE A 93 1.36 3.67 -4.68
C ILE A 93 0.28 4.61 -5.23
N ARG A 94 0.46 5.03 -6.48
CA ARG A 94 -0.44 5.95 -7.16
C ARG A 94 -1.47 5.20 -8.02
N SER A 95 -2.59 5.86 -8.26
CA SER A 95 -3.65 5.38 -9.16
C SER A 95 -3.27 5.58 -10.64
N GLU A 96 -2.14 5.02 -11.05
CA GLU A 96 -1.61 5.16 -12.39
C GLU A 96 -2.18 4.10 -13.34
N HIS A 97 -2.74 4.55 -14.46
CA HIS A 97 -3.22 3.63 -15.51
C HIS A 97 -2.28 3.53 -16.72
N HIS A 98 -1.23 4.34 -16.76
CA HIS A 98 -0.20 4.31 -17.81
C HIS A 98 1.02 3.46 -17.45
N GLY A 99 1.02 2.83 -16.27
CA GLY A 99 2.08 1.93 -15.85
C GLY A 99 3.35 2.61 -15.30
N ASN A 100 3.26 3.87 -14.89
CA ASN A 100 4.35 4.59 -14.22
C ASN A 100 4.45 4.22 -12.73
N ILE A 101 4.39 2.92 -12.46
CA ILE A 101 4.63 2.35 -11.12
C ILE A 101 6.15 2.22 -10.93
N GLU A 102 6.66 2.44 -9.73
CA GLU A 102 8.08 2.34 -9.41
C GLU A 102 8.68 0.99 -9.82
N PHE A 103 9.99 0.98 -10.04
CA PHE A 103 10.69 -0.25 -10.39
C PHE A 103 10.93 -1.11 -9.15
N ARG A 104 10.61 -2.39 -9.26
CA ARG A 104 11.03 -3.40 -8.28
C ARG A 104 12.55 -3.50 -8.27
N ARG A 105 13.15 -3.47 -9.47
CA ARG A 105 14.59 -3.35 -9.71
C ARG A 105 14.85 -2.71 -11.06
N LEU A 106 15.90 -1.95 -11.12
CA LEU A 106 16.48 -1.43 -12.35
C LEU A 106 17.62 -2.31 -12.82
N SER A 107 17.94 -2.26 -14.10
CA SER A 107 19.17 -2.84 -14.61
C SER A 107 20.39 -2.06 -14.14
N LYS A 108 21.58 -2.64 -14.24
CA LYS A 108 22.82 -1.96 -13.84
C LYS A 108 23.05 -0.69 -14.70
N GLU A 109 22.71 -0.74 -15.97
CA GLU A 109 22.82 0.39 -16.91
C GLU A 109 21.90 1.54 -16.52
N ASN A 110 20.75 1.24 -15.95
CA ASN A 110 19.75 2.21 -15.47
C ASN A 110 19.98 2.63 -14.02
N GLY A 111 21.08 2.18 -13.39
CA GLY A 111 21.47 2.56 -12.05
C GLY A 111 20.84 1.70 -10.94
N GLY A 112 20.54 0.44 -11.24
CA GLY A 112 20.05 -0.54 -10.26
C GLY A 112 21.01 -0.75 -9.09
N GLN A 113 20.49 -0.83 -7.89
CA GLN A 113 21.24 -0.90 -6.64
C GLN A 113 21.05 -2.21 -5.85
N ILE A 114 20.10 -3.06 -6.26
CA ILE A 114 19.83 -4.34 -5.57
C ILE A 114 20.83 -5.40 -6.08
N GLU A 115 22.07 -5.28 -5.61
CA GLU A 115 23.17 -6.13 -6.07
C GLU A 115 22.91 -7.63 -5.97
N SER A 116 22.23 -8.10 -4.93
CA SER A 116 21.92 -9.52 -4.73
C SER A 116 21.07 -10.07 -5.89
N GLU A 117 20.14 -9.30 -6.41
CA GLU A 117 19.26 -9.68 -7.52
C GLU A 117 19.94 -9.49 -8.88
N LEU A 118 20.76 -8.45 -9.02
CA LEU A 118 21.54 -8.21 -10.22
C LEU A 118 22.59 -9.31 -10.44
N LYS A 119 23.25 -9.78 -9.38
CA LYS A 119 24.26 -10.84 -9.45
C LYS A 119 23.70 -12.18 -9.92
N ILE A 120 22.44 -12.49 -9.63
CA ILE A 120 21.76 -13.72 -10.09
C ILE A 120 21.03 -13.53 -11.43
N GLY A 121 21.21 -12.38 -12.08
CA GLY A 121 20.71 -12.11 -13.43
C GLY A 121 19.21 -11.83 -13.53
N LEU A 122 18.56 -11.42 -12.46
CA LEU A 122 17.14 -11.03 -12.51
C LEU A 122 16.95 -9.76 -13.34
N LYS A 123 15.94 -9.78 -14.22
CA LYS A 123 15.67 -8.71 -15.17
C LYS A 123 15.09 -7.47 -14.51
N GLU A 124 15.39 -6.30 -15.09
CA GLU A 124 14.70 -5.06 -14.77
C GLU A 124 13.19 -5.24 -14.91
N ARG A 125 12.46 -4.81 -13.89
CA ARG A 125 11.00 -4.79 -13.93
C ARG A 125 10.39 -3.81 -12.95
N ARG A 126 9.18 -3.41 -13.25
CA ARG A 126 8.34 -2.64 -12.35
C ARG A 126 7.72 -3.53 -11.28
N LEU A 127 7.20 -2.90 -10.21
CA LEU A 127 6.39 -3.60 -9.21
C LEU A 127 5.21 -4.32 -9.89
N THR A 128 4.92 -5.53 -9.44
CA THR A 128 3.74 -6.28 -9.88
C THR A 128 2.47 -5.73 -9.25
N VAL A 129 1.32 -6.16 -9.74
CA VAL A 129 0.03 -5.84 -9.13
C VAL A 129 -0.02 -6.37 -7.68
N ARG A 130 0.46 -7.60 -7.45
CA ARG A 130 0.51 -8.21 -6.10
C ARG A 130 1.43 -7.45 -5.16
N GLU A 131 2.61 -7.06 -5.61
CA GLU A 131 3.54 -6.26 -4.81
C GLU A 131 2.89 -4.93 -4.40
N CYS A 132 2.21 -4.23 -5.30
CA CYS A 132 1.48 -3.01 -4.97
C CYS A 132 0.32 -3.25 -3.99
N ALA A 133 -0.41 -4.35 -4.14
CA ALA A 133 -1.50 -4.72 -3.24
C ALA A 133 -1.00 -4.98 -1.82
N LEU A 134 0.10 -5.74 -1.66
CA LEU A 134 0.71 -6.03 -0.36
C LEU A 134 1.27 -4.76 0.31
N ILE A 135 1.88 -3.86 -0.45
CA ILE A 135 2.31 -2.54 0.03
C ILE A 135 1.13 -1.77 0.61
N GLN A 136 -0.01 -1.81 -0.06
CA GLN A 136 -1.26 -1.21 0.40
C GLN A 136 -1.99 -2.06 1.46
N THR A 137 -1.34 -3.09 1.99
CA THR A 137 -1.88 -3.97 3.05
C THR A 137 -3.14 -4.77 2.69
N PHE A 138 -3.37 -5.02 1.41
CA PHE A 138 -4.40 -5.99 1.01
C PHE A 138 -3.98 -7.41 1.39
N PRO A 139 -4.96 -8.30 1.68
CA PRO A 139 -4.67 -9.71 1.92
C PRO A 139 -3.89 -10.35 0.76
N PRO A 140 -2.97 -11.29 1.05
CA PRO A 140 -2.13 -11.90 0.01
C PRO A 140 -2.89 -12.79 -0.98
N ASP A 141 -4.08 -13.22 -0.64
CA ASP A 141 -4.97 -14.06 -1.43
C ASP A 141 -6.06 -13.27 -2.18
N TYR A 142 -6.08 -11.94 -2.08
CA TYR A 142 -7.06 -11.12 -2.78
C TYR A 142 -6.73 -11.00 -4.27
N ASP A 143 -7.64 -11.49 -5.14
CA ASP A 143 -7.45 -11.48 -6.59
C ASP A 143 -7.77 -10.12 -7.21
N PHE A 144 -6.74 -9.47 -7.78
CA PHE A 144 -6.89 -8.20 -8.49
C PHE A 144 -6.92 -8.37 -10.01
N VAL A 145 -6.15 -9.33 -10.55
CA VAL A 145 -6.13 -9.60 -11.99
C VAL A 145 -7.00 -10.82 -12.25
N ILE A 146 -8.05 -10.64 -13.05
CA ILE A 146 -9.05 -11.69 -13.33
C ILE A 146 -9.14 -11.89 -14.84
N GLU A 147 -8.75 -13.09 -15.31
CA GLU A 147 -8.91 -13.46 -16.71
C GLU A 147 -10.37 -13.73 -17.07
N ASN A 148 -10.75 -13.35 -18.28
CA ASN A 148 -12.06 -13.69 -18.83
C ASN A 148 -12.00 -15.08 -19.48
N LYS A 149 -12.37 -16.11 -18.73
CA LYS A 149 -12.36 -17.51 -19.19
C LYS A 149 -13.32 -17.78 -20.38
N ASN A 150 -14.35 -16.96 -20.51
CA ASN A 150 -15.36 -17.09 -21.57
C ASN A 150 -15.11 -16.14 -22.75
N GLY A 151 -14.06 -15.35 -22.69
CA GLY A 151 -13.71 -14.37 -23.70
C GLY A 151 -12.60 -14.83 -24.63
N ARG A 152 -12.09 -13.87 -25.42
CA ARG A 152 -10.90 -14.12 -26.26
C ARG A 152 -9.71 -14.46 -25.35
N LYS A 153 -8.86 -15.42 -25.76
CA LYS A 153 -7.63 -15.79 -25.05
C LYS A 153 -6.79 -14.53 -24.73
N GLY A 154 -6.40 -14.39 -23.46
CA GLY A 154 -5.65 -13.23 -22.96
C GLY A 154 -6.50 -11.98 -22.69
N SER A 155 -7.83 -12.07 -22.71
CA SER A 155 -8.70 -10.99 -22.24
C SER A 155 -8.93 -11.08 -20.72
N PHE A 156 -9.27 -9.94 -20.11
CA PHE A 156 -9.45 -9.83 -18.67
C PHE A 156 -10.83 -9.29 -18.33
N LEU A 157 -11.40 -9.74 -17.23
CA LEU A 157 -12.50 -9.08 -16.53
C LEU A 157 -11.98 -7.88 -15.74
N VAL A 158 -10.83 -8.06 -15.07
CA VAL A 158 -10.06 -6.97 -14.46
C VAL A 158 -8.63 -7.05 -14.96
N SER A 159 -8.24 -6.10 -15.79
CA SER A 159 -6.89 -6.04 -16.37
C SER A 159 -5.85 -5.55 -15.36
N PRO A 160 -4.55 -5.82 -15.57
CA PRO A 160 -3.48 -5.29 -14.73
C PRO A 160 -3.52 -3.76 -14.56
N SER A 161 -3.81 -3.01 -15.62
CA SER A 161 -3.95 -1.55 -15.56
C SER A 161 -5.10 -1.10 -14.69
N GLN A 162 -6.25 -1.78 -14.76
CA GLN A 162 -7.38 -1.51 -13.87
C GLN A 162 -7.04 -1.86 -12.42
N ALA A 163 -6.34 -2.98 -12.20
CA ALA A 163 -5.91 -3.41 -10.88
C ALA A 163 -4.99 -2.36 -10.21
N TYR A 164 -3.99 -1.83 -10.89
CA TYR A 164 -3.14 -0.73 -10.35
C TYR A 164 -3.98 0.49 -9.98
N LYS A 165 -4.93 0.87 -10.83
CA LYS A 165 -5.81 2.01 -10.56
C LYS A 165 -6.68 1.77 -9.33
N ILE A 166 -7.25 0.57 -9.18
CA ILE A 166 -8.05 0.19 -8.01
C ILE A 166 -7.20 0.25 -6.74
N ILE A 167 -6.02 -0.37 -6.74
CA ILE A 167 -5.10 -0.42 -5.60
C ILE A 167 -4.65 0.99 -5.20
N GLY A 168 -4.25 1.82 -6.17
CA GLY A 168 -3.75 3.17 -5.91
C GLY A 168 -4.83 4.15 -5.42
N ASN A 169 -6.11 3.88 -5.68
CA ASN A 169 -7.25 4.67 -5.17
C ASN A 169 -7.77 4.16 -3.83
N ALA A 170 -7.35 3.00 -3.38
CA ALA A 170 -7.87 2.40 -2.17
C ALA A 170 -7.27 3.03 -0.91
N VAL A 171 -8.07 3.10 0.15
CA VAL A 171 -7.54 3.27 1.51
C VAL A 171 -6.93 1.94 1.94
N PRO A 172 -5.67 1.92 2.44
CA PRO A 172 -5.05 0.67 2.89
C PRO A 172 -5.91 -0.05 3.93
N PRO A 173 -6.24 -1.35 3.74
CA PRO A 173 -7.14 -2.08 4.63
C PRO A 173 -6.75 -2.05 6.11
N LEU A 174 -5.46 -2.19 6.45
CA LEU A 174 -5.02 -2.10 7.85
C LEU A 174 -5.17 -0.68 8.43
N LEU A 175 -5.00 0.36 7.63
CA LEU A 175 -5.27 1.73 8.08
C LEU A 175 -6.77 1.91 8.36
N ALA A 176 -7.62 1.49 7.44
CA ALA A 176 -9.08 1.55 7.60
C ALA A 176 -9.54 0.76 8.83
N TYR A 177 -8.99 -0.45 9.03
CA TYR A 177 -9.29 -1.28 10.20
C TYR A 177 -8.92 -0.58 11.53
N ASN A 178 -7.71 -0.04 11.63
CA ASN A 178 -7.26 0.62 12.87
C ASN A 178 -8.06 1.91 13.15
N LEU A 179 -8.40 2.66 12.11
CA LEU A 179 -9.29 3.84 12.26
C LEU A 179 -10.68 3.42 12.73
N ALA A 180 -11.28 2.41 12.09
CA ALA A 180 -12.61 1.92 12.48
C ALA A 180 -12.63 1.38 13.92
N LYS A 181 -11.62 0.59 14.28
CA LYS A 181 -11.47 0.07 15.64
C LYS A 181 -11.37 1.21 16.68
N ARG A 182 -10.56 2.23 16.39
CA ARG A 182 -10.44 3.37 17.30
C ARG A 182 -11.74 4.17 17.40
N ILE A 183 -12.43 4.38 16.30
CA ILE A 183 -13.76 5.02 16.30
C ILE A 183 -14.74 4.23 17.15
N GLU A 184 -14.76 2.90 17.03
CA GLU A 184 -15.60 2.01 17.87
C GLU A 184 -15.30 2.17 19.35
N GLU A 185 -14.02 2.18 19.75
CA GLU A 185 -13.58 2.36 21.14
C GLU A 185 -14.07 3.69 21.76
N VAL A 186 -14.11 4.77 20.99
CA VAL A 186 -14.53 6.09 21.48
C VAL A 186 -15.99 6.42 21.16
N TRP A 187 -16.71 5.55 20.48
CA TRP A 187 -18.08 5.79 20.01
C TRP A 187 -19.01 6.27 21.10
N ASP A 188 -19.02 5.57 22.23
CA ASP A 188 -19.89 5.90 23.37
C ASP A 188 -19.51 7.20 24.11
N LEU A 189 -18.29 7.73 23.85
CA LEU A 189 -17.91 9.06 24.38
C LEU A 189 -18.54 10.16 23.52
N TYR A 190 -18.68 9.95 22.23
CA TYR A 190 -19.16 10.95 21.28
C TYR A 190 -20.68 10.94 21.12
N PHE A 191 -21.30 9.76 21.02
CA PHE A 191 -22.69 9.64 20.60
C PHE A 191 -23.64 9.28 21.73
N LYS A 192 -24.85 9.83 21.64
CA LYS A 192 -25.98 9.40 22.49
C LYS A 192 -26.45 8.03 21.99
N LYS A 193 -26.86 7.19 22.94
CA LYS A 193 -27.57 5.93 22.63
C LYS A 193 -28.96 6.23 22.10
#